data_7ab4d6166622fd153860f91b06cef767
#
_entry.id   7ab4d6166622fd153860f91b06cef767
#
_cell.length_a   1.000
_cell.length_b   1.000
_cell.length_c   1.000
_cell.angle_alpha   90.00
_cell.angle_beta   90.00
_cell.angle_gamma   90.00
#
_symmetry.space_group_name_H-M   'P 1'
#
loop_
_entity.id
_entity.type
_entity.pdbx_description
1 polymer ?
#
loop_
_entity_poly.entity_id
_entity_poly.type
_entity_poly.pdbx_seq_one_letter_code
_entity_poly.pdbx_strand_id
1 'polypeptide(L)'
;MTKSGTTVPCSPHRAERENKMGGWAIAVHGGAGVDPNLPPQRQEEAKQLLTRCLNLGISALRSNASAIDVVELVVRELETDPLFNSGRGSALTEKGTVEMEASIMDGPNRRCGAVSGLTTVKNPISLARLVMDKSPHSYLAFSGAEEFARQQGVEVVENEYFITPDNVGMLKLAKEANTILFDYRIPTAVYDTCGAGVESPLQMNGLPISVYAPETVGCVVVDSEGRCAAATSTGGLMNKMSGRIGDSPLIGAGTYACEVCGVSCTGEGEAIIRGTLAREVAAVMEYKGLGLQQAVDFVVKHRLDEGKAGLIAVSNSGEVAYGFNCNGMFRACASQDGFMEVGIWE
;
A
#
# COMPACT_ATOMS: atom_id res chain seq x y z
N MET A 1 -57.67 -14.31 -17.77
CA MET A 1 -56.46 -15.15 -17.94
C MET A 1 -55.39 -14.61 -17.01
N THR A 2 -55.31 -15.14 -15.82
CA THR A 2 -54.39 -14.75 -14.74
C THR A 2 -53.12 -15.58 -14.89
N LYS A 3 -51.97 -14.94 -15.06
CA LYS A 3 -50.65 -15.58 -15.04
C LYS A 3 -50.18 -15.70 -13.58
N SER A 4 -50.11 -16.94 -13.10
CA SER A 4 -49.50 -17.29 -11.83
C SER A 4 -47.97 -17.11 -11.89
N GLY A 5 -47.42 -16.21 -11.06
CA GLY A 5 -45.99 -16.10 -10.83
C GLY A 5 -45.56 -17.19 -9.87
N THR A 6 -44.70 -18.08 -10.31
CA THR A 6 -43.99 -19.05 -9.48
C THR A 6 -42.83 -18.37 -8.80
N THR A 7 -42.93 -18.17 -7.49
CA THR A 7 -41.79 -17.80 -6.62
C THR A 7 -40.94 -19.04 -6.38
N VAL A 8 -39.66 -18.97 -6.79
CA VAL A 8 -38.65 -19.98 -6.45
C VAL A 8 -38.24 -19.75 -5.00
N PRO A 9 -38.29 -20.77 -4.12
CA PRO A 9 -37.83 -20.59 -2.75
C PRO A 9 -36.32 -20.50 -2.70
N CYS A 10 -35.81 -19.42 -2.07
CA CYS A 10 -34.42 -19.27 -1.71
C CYS A 10 -34.06 -20.33 -0.67
N SER A 11 -33.16 -21.26 -0.99
CA SER A 11 -32.73 -22.35 -0.11
C SER A 11 -31.98 -21.79 1.11
N PRO A 12 -32.30 -22.22 2.32
CA PRO A 12 -31.55 -21.89 3.52
C PRO A 12 -30.46 -22.94 3.76
N HIS A 13 -29.32 -22.79 3.13
CA HIS A 13 -28.07 -23.42 3.58
C HIS A 13 -27.03 -22.32 3.88
N ARG A 14 -27.36 -21.50 4.87
CA ARG A 14 -26.36 -20.81 5.66
C ARG A 14 -25.94 -21.80 6.76
N ALA A 15 -24.97 -22.67 6.43
CA ALA A 15 -24.31 -23.47 7.45
C ALA A 15 -23.79 -22.48 8.50
N GLU A 16 -24.21 -22.65 9.74
CA GLU A 16 -23.63 -22.01 10.91
C GLU A 16 -22.15 -22.40 10.95
N ARG A 17 -21.28 -21.60 10.35
CA ARG A 17 -19.87 -21.60 10.71
C ARG A 17 -19.86 -21.06 12.14
N GLU A 18 -19.55 -21.93 13.10
CA GLU A 18 -19.16 -21.50 14.44
C GLU A 18 -18.11 -20.40 14.25
N ASN A 19 -18.51 -19.18 14.57
CA ASN A 19 -17.65 -18.01 14.49
C ASN A 19 -16.70 -18.12 15.69
N LYS A 20 -15.61 -18.87 15.55
CA LYS A 20 -14.45 -18.64 16.38
C LYS A 20 -13.99 -17.23 16.01
N MET A 21 -14.31 -16.27 16.88
CA MET A 21 -13.72 -14.94 16.77
C MET A 21 -12.20 -15.14 16.79
N GLY A 22 -11.58 -14.94 15.64
CA GLY A 22 -10.13 -14.91 15.51
C GLY A 22 -9.64 -13.73 16.32
N GLY A 23 -8.46 -13.87 16.94
CA GLY A 23 -7.83 -12.75 17.60
C GLY A 23 -7.45 -11.65 16.59
N TRP A 24 -6.89 -10.56 17.09
CA TRP A 24 -6.38 -9.51 16.23
C TRP A 24 -5.20 -10.00 15.35
N ALA A 25 -5.08 -9.43 14.16
CA ALA A 25 -3.93 -9.59 13.29
C ALA A 25 -3.60 -8.29 12.56
N ILE A 26 -2.34 -8.13 12.20
CA ILE A 26 -1.82 -6.93 11.52
C ILE A 26 -0.76 -7.34 10.49
N ALA A 27 -0.78 -6.71 9.32
CA ALA A 27 0.33 -6.74 8.39
C ALA A 27 0.66 -5.32 7.89
N VAL A 28 1.95 -5.10 7.63
CA VAL A 28 2.52 -3.82 7.20
C VAL A 28 3.42 -4.08 6.00
N HIS A 29 3.44 -3.21 5.00
CA HIS A 29 4.42 -3.24 3.93
C HIS A 29 5.11 -1.90 3.74
N GLY A 30 6.35 -1.95 3.29
CA GLY A 30 7.16 -0.82 2.83
C GLY A 30 7.46 -0.91 1.34
N GLY A 31 6.73 -1.77 0.58
CA GLY A 31 6.79 -1.88 -0.86
C GLY A 31 7.26 -3.22 -1.41
N ALA A 32 7.00 -3.47 -2.70
CA ALA A 32 7.40 -4.65 -3.46
C ALA A 32 8.25 -4.27 -4.69
N GLY A 33 9.11 -5.17 -5.18
CA GLY A 33 10.05 -4.90 -6.27
C GLY A 33 11.48 -4.58 -5.78
N VAL A 34 11.83 -5.05 -4.60
CA VAL A 34 13.13 -4.75 -3.96
C VAL A 34 14.29 -5.21 -4.83
N ASP A 35 15.30 -4.34 -4.99
CA ASP A 35 16.55 -4.65 -5.70
C ASP A 35 17.28 -5.82 -5.01
N PRO A 36 17.59 -6.91 -5.71
CA PRO A 36 18.37 -8.01 -5.17
C PRO A 36 19.75 -7.59 -4.60
N ASN A 37 20.29 -6.47 -5.09
CA ASN A 37 21.56 -5.91 -4.65
C ASN A 37 21.43 -4.86 -3.55
N LEU A 38 20.25 -4.73 -2.93
CA LEU A 38 20.04 -3.75 -1.87
C LEU A 38 21.09 -3.91 -0.75
N PRO A 39 21.83 -2.84 -0.39
CA PRO A 39 22.88 -2.93 0.63
C PRO A 39 22.36 -3.49 1.95
N PRO A 40 23.14 -4.35 2.65
CA PRO A 40 22.72 -4.95 3.92
C PRO A 40 22.29 -3.92 4.98
N GLN A 41 22.94 -2.76 5.02
CA GLN A 41 22.56 -1.68 5.93
C GLN A 41 21.13 -1.19 5.67
N ARG A 42 20.76 -0.97 4.40
CA ARG A 42 19.40 -0.54 4.02
C ARG A 42 18.35 -1.62 4.30
N GLN A 43 18.72 -2.90 4.14
CA GLN A 43 17.85 -4.01 4.53
C GLN A 43 17.56 -3.99 6.02
N GLU A 44 18.59 -3.74 6.84
CA GLU A 44 18.46 -3.70 8.29
C GLU A 44 17.65 -2.47 8.76
N GLU A 45 17.91 -1.28 8.21
CA GLU A 45 17.13 -0.07 8.48
C GLU A 45 15.65 -0.28 8.16
N ALA A 46 15.34 -0.90 7.01
CA ALA A 46 13.97 -1.21 6.62
C ALA A 46 13.29 -2.20 7.59
N LYS A 47 13.98 -3.26 7.98
CA LYS A 47 13.46 -4.23 8.96
C LYS A 47 13.23 -3.58 10.33
N GLN A 48 14.10 -2.69 10.77
CA GLN A 48 13.95 -1.97 12.03
C GLN A 48 12.74 -1.03 12.00
N LEU A 49 12.54 -0.28 10.93
CA LEU A 49 11.37 0.58 10.76
C LEU A 49 10.08 -0.24 10.75
N LEU A 50 10.02 -1.31 9.95
CA LEU A 50 8.86 -2.19 9.89
C LEU A 50 8.56 -2.83 11.26
N THR A 51 9.60 -3.26 11.99
CA THR A 51 9.46 -3.80 13.36
C THR A 51 8.89 -2.76 14.32
N ARG A 52 9.36 -1.51 14.23
CA ARG A 52 8.85 -0.38 15.05
C ARG A 52 7.38 -0.12 14.75
N CYS A 53 7.01 -0.02 13.49
CA CYS A 53 5.62 0.19 13.04
C CYS A 53 4.71 -0.98 13.45
N LEU A 54 5.18 -2.22 13.28
CA LEU A 54 4.44 -3.40 13.70
C LEU A 54 4.18 -3.40 15.21
N ASN A 55 5.21 -3.13 16.03
CA ASN A 55 5.07 -3.06 17.49
C ASN A 55 4.16 -1.93 17.95
N LEU A 56 4.15 -0.79 17.25
CA LEU A 56 3.21 0.30 17.49
C LEU A 56 1.76 -0.17 17.29
N GLY A 57 1.49 -0.84 16.17
CA GLY A 57 0.17 -1.42 15.86
C GLY A 57 -0.24 -2.50 16.87
N ILE A 58 0.65 -3.42 17.22
CA ILE A 58 0.42 -4.47 18.23
C ILE A 58 0.05 -3.86 19.58
N SER A 59 0.77 -2.81 20.01
CA SER A 59 0.50 -2.13 21.28
C SER A 59 -0.88 -1.51 21.28
N ALA A 60 -1.28 -0.86 20.20
CA ALA A 60 -2.62 -0.27 20.06
C ALA A 60 -3.71 -1.36 20.06
N LEU A 61 -3.53 -2.48 19.35
CA LEU A 61 -4.46 -3.60 19.32
C LEU A 61 -4.63 -4.26 20.70
N ARG A 62 -3.53 -4.44 21.43
CA ARG A 62 -3.58 -4.92 22.82
C ARG A 62 -4.31 -3.99 23.77
N SER A 63 -4.35 -2.70 23.43
CA SER A 63 -5.13 -1.67 24.15
C SER A 63 -6.56 -1.53 23.63
N ASN A 64 -7.04 -2.49 22.80
CA ASN A 64 -8.37 -2.52 22.18
C ASN A 64 -8.67 -1.32 21.27
N ALA A 65 -7.67 -0.74 20.62
CA ALA A 65 -7.89 0.23 19.56
C ALA A 65 -8.62 -0.43 18.37
N SER A 66 -9.46 0.32 17.68
CA SER A 66 -10.18 -0.15 16.50
C SER A 66 -9.23 -0.38 15.32
N ALA A 67 -9.56 -1.33 14.44
CA ALA A 67 -8.76 -1.62 13.26
C ALA A 67 -8.45 -0.36 12.44
N ILE A 68 -9.45 0.50 12.25
CA ILE A 68 -9.31 1.73 11.44
C ILE A 68 -8.35 2.75 12.09
N ASP A 69 -8.33 2.85 13.42
CA ASP A 69 -7.42 3.75 14.13
C ASP A 69 -5.98 3.22 14.08
N VAL A 70 -5.81 1.90 14.12
CA VAL A 70 -4.49 1.26 14.06
C VAL A 70 -3.88 1.38 12.67
N VAL A 71 -4.63 1.19 11.57
CA VAL A 71 -4.06 1.35 10.22
C VAL A 71 -3.66 2.81 9.98
N GLU A 72 -4.45 3.78 10.44
CA GLU A 72 -4.06 5.20 10.38
C GLU A 72 -2.77 5.47 11.16
N LEU A 73 -2.71 5.03 12.41
CA LEU A 73 -1.56 5.23 13.30
C LEU A 73 -0.26 4.70 12.68
N VAL A 74 -0.30 3.48 12.13
CA VAL A 74 0.86 2.81 11.56
C VAL A 74 1.30 3.49 10.25
N VAL A 75 0.36 3.82 9.36
CA VAL A 75 0.71 4.48 8.09
C VAL A 75 1.23 5.90 8.33
N ARG A 76 0.72 6.65 9.31
CA ARG A 76 1.28 7.96 9.72
C ARG A 76 2.74 7.86 10.16
N GLU A 77 3.11 6.81 10.89
CA GLU A 77 4.52 6.59 11.28
C GLU A 77 5.39 6.34 10.05
N LEU A 78 4.90 5.55 9.09
CA LEU A 78 5.58 5.28 7.83
C LEU A 78 5.70 6.55 6.95
N GLU A 79 4.70 7.43 6.93
CA GLU A 79 4.74 8.71 6.22
C GLU A 79 5.73 9.72 6.84
N THR A 80 6.02 9.57 8.14
CA THR A 80 6.91 10.48 8.87
C THR A 80 8.37 10.11 8.70
N ASP A 81 8.68 8.82 8.56
CA ASP A 81 10.03 8.31 8.35
C ASP A 81 10.42 8.40 6.86
N PRO A 82 11.59 8.96 6.50
CA PRO A 82 11.98 9.18 5.11
C PRO A 82 12.44 7.92 4.36
N LEU A 83 12.38 6.76 4.97
CA LEU A 83 12.96 5.53 4.41
C LEU A 83 12.17 4.99 3.22
N PHE A 84 10.82 5.10 3.26
CA PHE A 84 9.92 4.59 2.23
C PHE A 84 9.26 5.72 1.42
N ASN A 85 8.61 5.35 0.32
CA ASN A 85 7.97 6.28 -0.60
C ASN A 85 6.55 6.65 -0.13
N SER A 86 6.47 7.42 0.93
CA SER A 86 5.22 8.00 1.42
C SER A 86 5.53 9.21 2.32
N GLY A 87 4.68 10.22 2.32
CA GLY A 87 4.95 11.42 3.12
C GLY A 87 6.36 11.94 2.88
N ARG A 88 7.16 12.03 3.93
CA ARG A 88 8.59 12.34 3.82
C ARG A 88 9.32 11.17 3.16
N GLY A 89 10.09 11.43 2.12
CA GLY A 89 10.74 10.39 1.30
C GLY A 89 9.96 10.01 0.05
N SER A 90 8.84 10.70 -0.23
CA SER A 90 8.06 10.51 -1.46
C SER A 90 8.86 10.71 -2.73
N ALA A 91 8.56 9.90 -3.73
CA ALA A 91 9.09 10.03 -5.09
C ALA A 91 8.74 11.40 -5.70
N LEU A 92 9.64 11.89 -6.55
CA LEU A 92 9.51 13.21 -7.16
C LEU A 92 8.86 13.13 -8.54
N THR A 93 8.04 14.14 -8.85
CA THR A 93 7.53 14.39 -10.21
C THR A 93 8.65 14.78 -11.16
N GLU A 94 8.37 14.83 -12.45
CA GLU A 94 9.26 15.38 -13.48
C GLU A 94 9.72 16.83 -13.19
N LYS A 95 8.95 17.58 -12.38
CA LYS A 95 9.27 18.95 -11.97
C LYS A 95 10.11 19.04 -10.71
N GLY A 96 10.40 17.90 -10.05
CA GLY A 96 11.15 17.86 -8.80
C GLY A 96 10.32 18.21 -7.57
N THR A 97 9.00 18.13 -7.66
CA THR A 97 8.06 18.34 -6.55
C THR A 97 7.47 17.01 -6.08
N VAL A 98 6.95 16.99 -4.87
CA VAL A 98 6.20 15.84 -4.33
C VAL A 98 4.70 16.05 -4.57
N GLU A 99 4.02 15.02 -5.06
CA GLU A 99 2.56 14.91 -5.14
C GLU A 99 2.16 13.56 -4.53
N MET A 100 1.52 13.60 -3.36
CA MET A 100 1.20 12.39 -2.56
C MET A 100 -0.24 11.97 -2.72
N GLU A 101 -0.49 10.69 -2.42
CA GLU A 101 -1.81 10.08 -2.46
C GLU A 101 -1.95 9.03 -1.37
N ALA A 102 -3.16 8.89 -0.82
CA ALA A 102 -3.47 7.92 0.21
C ALA A 102 -4.95 7.53 0.20
N SER A 103 -5.24 6.35 0.72
CA SER A 103 -6.60 5.93 1.03
C SER A 103 -6.69 5.06 2.26
N ILE A 104 -7.86 5.09 2.89
CA ILE A 104 -8.21 4.32 4.07
C ILE A 104 -9.63 3.77 3.93
N MET A 105 -9.86 2.54 4.39
CA MET A 105 -11.18 1.91 4.30
C MET A 105 -11.51 1.10 5.56
N ASP A 106 -12.72 1.33 6.08
CA ASP A 106 -13.35 0.61 7.17
C ASP A 106 -14.22 -0.52 6.61
N GLY A 107 -13.86 -1.76 6.92
CA GLY A 107 -14.48 -2.96 6.33
C GLY A 107 -15.96 -3.17 6.66
N PRO A 108 -16.38 -3.11 7.94
CA PRO A 108 -17.75 -3.41 8.34
C PRO A 108 -18.81 -2.54 7.67
N ASN A 109 -18.52 -1.25 7.53
CA ASN A 109 -19.45 -0.28 6.96
C ASN A 109 -19.09 0.09 5.51
N ARG A 110 -17.99 -0.43 4.96
CA ARG A 110 -17.43 -0.08 3.65
C ARG A 110 -17.26 1.42 3.47
N ARG A 111 -17.02 2.15 4.58
CA ARG A 111 -16.71 3.57 4.53
C ARG A 111 -15.26 3.74 4.09
N CYS A 112 -15.00 4.72 3.25
CA CYS A 112 -13.65 4.98 2.78
C CYS A 112 -13.41 6.47 2.62
N GLY A 113 -12.13 6.84 2.67
CA GLY A 113 -11.64 8.15 2.33
C GLY A 113 -10.38 8.04 1.49
N ALA A 114 -10.25 8.89 0.51
CA ALA A 114 -9.09 8.94 -0.38
C ALA A 114 -8.71 10.37 -0.72
N VAL A 115 -7.42 10.58 -0.93
CA VAL A 115 -6.83 11.87 -1.33
C VAL A 115 -5.73 11.67 -2.34
N SER A 116 -5.57 12.65 -3.26
CA SER A 116 -4.51 12.63 -4.27
C SER A 116 -4.01 14.01 -4.63
N GLY A 117 -2.77 14.06 -5.16
CA GLY A 117 -2.14 15.28 -5.63
C GLY A 117 -1.83 16.26 -4.49
N LEU A 118 -1.59 15.74 -3.28
CA LEU A 118 -1.25 16.54 -2.10
C LEU A 118 0.21 16.99 -2.16
N THR A 119 0.44 18.26 -1.86
CA THR A 119 1.76 18.89 -1.94
C THR A 119 2.22 19.49 -0.61
N THR A 120 1.29 19.70 0.34
CA THR A 120 1.58 20.39 1.62
C THR A 120 1.11 19.63 2.86
N VAL A 121 0.20 18.67 2.72
CA VAL A 121 -0.35 17.93 3.86
C VAL A 121 0.68 16.95 4.41
N LYS A 122 1.10 17.14 5.67
CA LYS A 122 2.18 16.36 6.29
C LYS A 122 1.91 14.86 6.32
N ASN A 123 0.67 14.46 6.65
CA ASN A 123 0.25 13.07 6.71
C ASN A 123 -0.99 12.83 5.83
N PRO A 124 -0.82 12.44 4.57
CA PRO A 124 -1.91 12.14 3.64
C PRO A 124 -2.97 11.19 4.18
N ILE A 125 -2.55 10.15 4.90
CA ILE A 125 -3.49 9.15 5.46
C ILE A 125 -4.47 9.76 6.46
N SER A 126 -4.04 10.72 7.28
CA SER A 126 -4.93 11.39 8.23
C SER A 126 -5.94 12.29 7.52
N LEU A 127 -5.56 12.91 6.40
CA LEU A 127 -6.52 13.64 5.59
C LEU A 127 -7.52 12.69 4.92
N ALA A 128 -7.07 11.54 4.40
CA ALA A 128 -7.97 10.50 3.88
C ALA A 128 -8.97 10.03 4.95
N ARG A 129 -8.53 9.86 6.20
CA ARG A 129 -9.40 9.55 7.34
C ARG A 129 -10.44 10.66 7.57
N LEU A 130 -10.04 11.92 7.53
CA LEU A 130 -10.96 13.05 7.69
C LEU A 130 -11.95 13.16 6.53
N VAL A 131 -11.55 12.85 5.31
CA VAL A 131 -12.49 12.76 4.16
C VAL A 131 -13.58 11.74 4.46
N MET A 132 -13.20 10.55 4.97
CA MET A 132 -14.16 9.51 5.34
C MET A 132 -15.10 9.94 6.47
N ASP A 133 -14.59 10.64 7.50
CA ASP A 133 -15.34 10.90 8.73
C ASP A 133 -16.07 12.24 8.73
N LYS A 134 -15.61 13.24 7.99
CA LYS A 134 -16.06 14.64 8.06
C LYS A 134 -16.63 15.19 6.77
N SER A 135 -16.58 14.42 5.66
CA SER A 135 -17.15 14.85 4.40
C SER A 135 -18.24 13.88 3.91
N PRO A 136 -19.16 14.32 3.06
CA PRO A 136 -20.11 13.43 2.39
C PRO A 136 -19.49 12.68 1.21
N HIS A 137 -18.22 12.93 0.91
CA HIS A 137 -17.51 12.39 -0.24
C HIS A 137 -16.54 11.29 0.20
N SER A 138 -16.20 10.39 -0.71
CA SER A 138 -15.19 9.37 -0.48
C SER A 138 -13.82 9.74 -1.03
N TYR A 139 -13.71 10.81 -1.85
CA TYR A 139 -12.46 11.15 -2.50
C TYR A 139 -12.36 12.66 -2.78
N LEU A 140 -11.24 13.27 -2.37
CA LEU A 140 -10.87 14.64 -2.69
C LEU A 140 -9.48 14.68 -3.32
N ALA A 141 -9.23 15.62 -4.25
CA ALA A 141 -7.95 15.69 -4.93
C ALA A 141 -7.47 17.13 -5.13
N PHE A 142 -6.15 17.29 -5.27
CA PHE A 142 -5.46 18.54 -5.61
C PHE A 142 -5.84 19.72 -4.70
N SER A 143 -6.06 20.91 -5.27
CA SER A 143 -6.39 22.12 -4.51
C SER A 143 -7.64 21.98 -3.65
N GLY A 144 -8.60 21.16 -4.06
CA GLY A 144 -9.80 20.90 -3.27
C GLY A 144 -9.51 20.09 -2.00
N ALA A 145 -8.61 19.10 -2.09
CA ALA A 145 -8.14 18.35 -0.93
C ALA A 145 -7.30 19.20 0.01
N GLU A 146 -6.42 20.05 -0.52
CA GLU A 146 -5.60 20.99 0.25
C GLU A 146 -6.46 22.04 0.98
N GLU A 147 -7.52 22.53 0.33
CA GLU A 147 -8.47 23.45 0.98
C GLU A 147 -9.23 22.76 2.11
N PHE A 148 -9.70 21.53 1.89
CA PHE A 148 -10.35 20.75 2.93
C PHE A 148 -9.39 20.49 4.11
N ALA A 149 -8.11 20.19 3.86
CA ALA A 149 -7.09 20.03 4.90
C ALA A 149 -6.97 21.28 5.79
N ARG A 150 -6.88 22.48 5.16
CA ARG A 150 -6.84 23.74 5.90
C ARG A 150 -8.10 23.97 6.75
N GLN A 151 -9.28 23.67 6.20
CA GLN A 151 -10.55 23.79 6.93
C GLN A 151 -10.65 22.85 8.12
N GLN A 152 -10.03 21.65 8.04
CA GLN A 152 -10.00 20.68 9.13
C GLN A 152 -8.85 20.93 10.13
N GLY A 153 -7.96 21.91 9.89
CA GLY A 153 -6.83 22.21 10.76
C GLY A 153 -5.73 21.15 10.72
N VAL A 154 -5.58 20.43 9.60
CA VAL A 154 -4.51 19.44 9.39
C VAL A 154 -3.16 20.15 9.30
N GLU A 155 -2.12 19.55 9.87
CA GLU A 155 -0.75 20.07 9.79
C GLU A 155 -0.27 20.10 8.34
N VAL A 156 0.12 21.28 7.88
CA VAL A 156 0.68 21.52 6.56
C VAL A 156 2.12 21.96 6.67
N VAL A 157 2.93 21.61 5.68
CA VAL A 157 4.36 21.90 5.57
C VAL A 157 4.68 22.34 4.14
N GLU A 158 5.84 22.95 3.94
CA GLU A 158 6.31 23.26 2.59
C GLU A 158 6.70 21.97 1.85
N ASN A 159 6.62 21.96 0.51
CA ASN A 159 6.88 20.77 -0.30
C ASN A 159 8.29 20.20 -0.10
N GLU A 160 9.27 21.06 0.20
CA GLU A 160 10.65 20.72 0.50
C GLU A 160 10.82 19.80 1.72
N TYR A 161 9.88 19.82 2.67
CA TYR A 161 9.88 18.92 3.82
C TYR A 161 9.88 17.43 3.42
N PHE A 162 9.21 17.10 2.31
CA PHE A 162 9.06 15.72 1.83
C PHE A 162 10.28 15.25 1.03
N ILE A 163 11.07 16.19 0.50
CA ILE A 163 12.17 15.92 -0.43
C ILE A 163 13.40 15.45 0.34
N THR A 164 13.98 14.33 -0.08
CA THR A 164 15.24 13.81 0.45
C THR A 164 16.37 13.99 -0.58
N PRO A 165 17.65 14.11 -0.13
CA PRO A 165 18.79 14.15 -1.04
C PRO A 165 18.85 12.92 -1.97
N ASP A 166 18.50 11.74 -1.44
CA ASP A 166 18.46 10.48 -2.20
C ASP A 166 17.47 10.59 -3.37
N ASN A 167 16.25 11.09 -3.12
CA ASN A 167 15.23 11.23 -4.15
C ASN A 167 15.58 12.30 -5.21
N VAL A 168 16.30 13.34 -4.84
CA VAL A 168 16.85 14.30 -5.82
C VAL A 168 17.85 13.62 -6.75
N GLY A 169 18.73 12.77 -6.19
CA GLY A 169 19.67 11.96 -6.98
C GLY A 169 18.97 10.97 -7.90
N MET A 170 17.95 10.27 -7.38
CA MET A 170 17.16 9.34 -8.16
C MET A 170 16.41 10.00 -9.31
N LEU A 171 15.84 11.19 -9.09
CA LEU A 171 15.19 11.95 -10.16
C LEU A 171 16.19 12.32 -11.27
N LYS A 172 17.40 12.73 -10.89
CA LYS A 172 18.45 13.06 -11.88
C LYS A 172 18.76 11.84 -12.75
N LEU A 173 18.97 10.66 -12.15
CA LEU A 173 19.22 9.41 -12.88
C LEU A 173 18.05 9.04 -13.80
N ALA A 174 16.82 9.16 -13.32
CA ALA A 174 15.63 8.87 -14.11
C ALA A 174 15.51 9.79 -15.34
N LYS A 175 15.83 11.07 -15.18
CA LYS A 175 15.85 12.05 -16.28
C LYS A 175 16.97 11.76 -17.28
N GLU A 176 18.19 11.45 -16.84
CA GLU A 176 19.31 11.07 -17.70
C GLU A 176 19.01 9.82 -18.51
N ALA A 177 18.36 8.84 -17.91
CA ALA A 177 17.89 7.62 -18.58
C ALA A 177 16.63 7.82 -19.44
N ASN A 178 16.01 8.99 -19.41
CA ASN A 178 14.74 9.30 -20.05
C ASN A 178 13.64 8.24 -19.72
N THR A 179 13.55 7.88 -18.46
CA THR A 179 12.64 6.84 -17.98
C THR A 179 11.85 7.29 -16.75
N ILE A 180 10.73 6.63 -16.53
CA ILE A 180 10.04 6.59 -15.25
C ILE A 180 10.56 5.34 -14.53
N LEU A 181 11.18 5.50 -13.38
CA LEU A 181 11.64 4.35 -12.61
C LEU A 181 10.42 3.55 -12.15
N PHE A 182 10.48 2.23 -12.40
CA PHE A 182 9.42 1.19 -12.37
C PHE A 182 8.64 0.98 -13.66
N ASP A 183 9.10 1.50 -14.82
CA ASP A 183 8.58 1.00 -16.09
C ASP A 183 9.23 -0.35 -16.41
N TYR A 184 8.61 -1.44 -15.95
CA TYR A 184 9.03 -2.82 -16.25
C TYR A 184 8.99 -3.17 -17.74
N ARG A 185 8.53 -2.27 -18.60
CA ARG A 185 8.52 -2.44 -20.06
C ARG A 185 9.86 -2.10 -20.71
N ILE A 186 10.77 -1.47 -19.97
CA ILE A 186 12.13 -1.21 -20.46
C ILE A 186 12.95 -2.48 -20.23
N PRO A 187 13.35 -3.22 -21.29
CA PRO A 187 14.23 -4.36 -21.12
C PRO A 187 15.55 -3.90 -20.49
N THR A 188 16.06 -4.68 -19.54
CA THR A 188 17.41 -4.52 -18.96
C THR A 188 18.53 -4.44 -20.00
N ALA A 189 18.27 -4.81 -21.25
CA ALA A 189 19.18 -4.76 -22.38
C ALA A 189 19.61 -3.33 -22.81
N VAL A 190 18.99 -2.26 -22.33
CA VAL A 190 19.42 -0.89 -22.63
C VAL A 190 20.74 -0.53 -21.91
N TYR A 191 21.13 -1.29 -20.90
CA TYR A 191 22.43 -1.12 -20.22
C TYR A 191 23.59 -1.79 -20.94
N ASP A 192 23.34 -2.66 -21.94
CA ASP A 192 24.37 -3.41 -22.67
C ASP A 192 24.82 -2.77 -24.00
N THR A 193 24.26 -1.65 -24.44
CA THR A 193 24.60 -1.05 -25.76
C THR A 193 25.71 -0.02 -25.72
N CYS A 194 26.30 0.30 -24.57
CA CYS A 194 27.56 1.02 -24.48
C CYS A 194 28.68 0.01 -24.18
N GLY A 195 29.19 -0.63 -25.20
CA GLY A 195 30.36 -1.53 -25.16
C GLY A 195 31.64 -0.84 -24.73
N ALA A 196 31.70 -0.40 -23.46
CA ALA A 196 32.93 -0.09 -22.77
C ALA A 196 32.68 -0.50 -21.31
N GLY A 197 33.36 -1.55 -20.87
CA GLY A 197 33.29 -2.05 -19.51
C GLY A 197 33.55 -0.93 -18.48
N VAL A 198 32.51 -0.51 -17.82
CA VAL A 198 32.56 0.25 -16.58
C VAL A 198 31.62 -0.47 -15.60
N GLU A 199 32.17 -1.44 -14.95
CA GLU A 199 31.68 -1.90 -13.67
C GLU A 199 31.88 -0.76 -12.66
N SER A 200 30.93 0.13 -12.54
CA SER A 200 30.83 1.01 -11.38
C SER A 200 29.36 1.18 -11.08
N PRO A 201 28.90 0.71 -9.92
CA PRO A 201 27.57 1.08 -9.44
C PRO A 201 27.52 2.61 -9.40
N LEU A 202 26.46 3.20 -9.93
CA LEU A 202 26.20 4.63 -9.85
C LEU A 202 26.31 5.04 -8.38
N GLN A 203 27.24 5.95 -8.08
CA GLN A 203 27.51 6.39 -6.71
C GLN A 203 27.09 7.85 -6.56
N MET A 204 26.30 8.15 -5.55
CA MET A 204 26.13 9.51 -5.06
C MET A 204 26.81 9.61 -3.68
N ASN A 205 27.75 10.55 -3.53
CA ASN A 205 28.55 10.72 -2.30
C ASN A 205 29.31 9.46 -1.85
N GLY A 206 29.71 8.58 -2.80
CA GLY A 206 30.47 7.37 -2.49
C GLY A 206 29.63 6.17 -2.02
N LEU A 207 28.31 6.31 -1.95
CA LEU A 207 27.39 5.21 -1.64
C LEU A 207 26.73 4.68 -2.92
N PRO A 208 26.58 3.36 -3.07
CA PRO A 208 25.81 2.80 -4.18
C PRO A 208 24.37 3.28 -4.08
N ILE A 209 23.88 3.93 -5.12
CA ILE A 209 22.46 4.30 -5.22
C ILE A 209 21.75 3.09 -5.78
N SER A 210 20.80 2.56 -5.03
CA SER A 210 19.82 1.63 -5.59
C SER A 210 19.01 2.40 -6.64
N VAL A 211 19.02 1.93 -7.88
CA VAL A 211 18.28 2.54 -8.99
C VAL A 211 16.77 2.34 -8.82
N TYR A 212 16.38 1.62 -7.79
CA TYR A 212 15.00 1.27 -7.47
C TYR A 212 14.45 2.26 -6.45
N ALA A 213 13.45 3.02 -6.88
CA ALA A 213 12.81 4.01 -6.04
C ALA A 213 12.13 3.37 -4.82
N PRO A 214 12.02 4.11 -3.71
CA PRO A 214 11.27 3.67 -2.55
C PRO A 214 9.82 3.37 -2.94
N GLU A 215 9.21 2.48 -2.21
CA GLU A 215 7.98 1.80 -2.57
C GLU A 215 6.83 2.24 -1.66
N THR A 216 5.60 2.12 -2.16
CA THR A 216 4.34 2.39 -1.46
C THR A 216 4.30 1.75 -0.08
N VAL A 217 3.75 2.43 0.92
CA VAL A 217 3.52 1.85 2.25
C VAL A 217 2.05 1.52 2.48
N GLY A 218 1.80 0.52 3.33
CA GLY A 218 0.43 0.19 3.71
C GLY A 218 0.35 -0.63 4.98
N CYS A 219 -0.84 -0.67 5.54
CA CYS A 219 -1.18 -1.45 6.72
C CYS A 219 -2.58 -2.03 6.59
N VAL A 220 -2.75 -3.28 6.99
CA VAL A 220 -4.03 -3.95 7.12
C VAL A 220 -4.16 -4.56 8.50
N VAL A 221 -5.35 -4.46 9.08
CA VAL A 221 -5.62 -4.88 10.46
C VAL A 221 -6.97 -5.56 10.53
N VAL A 222 -7.06 -6.60 11.34
CA VAL A 222 -8.30 -7.07 11.94
C VAL A 222 -8.19 -6.92 13.45
N ASP A 223 -9.19 -6.32 14.09
CA ASP A 223 -9.22 -6.14 15.54
C ASP A 223 -9.84 -7.34 16.26
N SER A 224 -9.88 -7.29 17.60
CA SER A 224 -10.45 -8.35 18.45
C SER A 224 -11.94 -8.58 18.24
N GLU A 225 -12.66 -7.67 17.57
CA GLU A 225 -14.06 -7.82 17.20
C GLU A 225 -14.26 -8.37 15.78
N GLY A 226 -13.16 -8.73 15.08
CA GLY A 226 -13.19 -9.24 13.72
C GLY A 226 -13.44 -8.17 12.66
N ARG A 227 -13.26 -6.87 12.98
CA ARG A 227 -13.43 -5.76 12.05
C ARG A 227 -12.13 -5.55 11.28
N CYS A 228 -12.22 -5.62 9.96
CA CYS A 228 -11.07 -5.39 9.08
C CYS A 228 -10.96 -3.91 8.67
N ALA A 229 -9.74 -3.42 8.53
CA ALA A 229 -9.44 -2.13 7.95
C ALA A 229 -8.17 -2.20 7.08
N ALA A 230 -8.04 -1.30 6.11
CA ALA A 230 -6.88 -1.18 5.23
C ALA A 230 -6.54 0.29 4.99
N ALA A 231 -5.25 0.57 4.85
CA ALA A 231 -4.73 1.90 4.52
C ALA A 231 -3.49 1.76 3.64
N THR A 232 -3.36 2.63 2.64
CA THR A 232 -2.22 2.68 1.71
C THR A 232 -1.85 4.14 1.46
N SER A 233 -0.55 4.45 1.38
CA SER A 233 -0.03 5.80 1.11
C SER A 233 1.22 5.75 0.24
N THR A 234 1.37 6.71 -0.68
CA THR A 234 2.52 6.76 -1.59
C THR A 234 2.81 8.16 -2.14
N GLY A 235 4.06 8.38 -2.55
CA GLY A 235 4.47 9.46 -3.43
C GLY A 235 4.38 9.11 -4.93
N GLY A 236 3.92 7.90 -5.29
CA GLY A 236 3.82 7.42 -6.67
C GLY A 236 5.18 7.06 -7.28
N LEU A 237 5.34 7.26 -8.59
CA LEU A 237 6.53 6.88 -9.36
C LEU A 237 7.55 8.02 -9.43
N MET A 238 8.85 7.68 -9.40
CA MET A 238 9.92 8.65 -9.62
C MET A 238 9.92 9.13 -11.08
N ASN A 239 10.02 10.44 -11.28
CA ASN A 239 9.92 11.10 -12.58
C ASN A 239 8.53 11.00 -13.24
N LYS A 240 7.48 10.80 -12.44
CA LYS A 240 6.09 10.79 -12.93
C LYS A 240 5.68 12.15 -13.48
N MET A 241 4.75 12.15 -14.42
CA MET A 241 4.08 13.38 -14.86
C MET A 241 3.34 14.01 -13.67
N SER A 242 3.37 15.34 -13.58
CA SER A 242 2.51 16.04 -12.60
C SER A 242 1.04 15.68 -12.83
N GLY A 243 0.33 15.35 -11.75
CA GLY A 243 -1.07 14.92 -11.80
C GLY A 243 -1.27 13.42 -12.04
N ARG A 244 -0.21 12.61 -12.20
CA ARG A 244 -0.34 11.15 -12.26
C ARG A 244 -0.83 10.63 -10.91
N ILE A 245 -1.88 9.84 -10.94
CA ILE A 245 -2.47 9.11 -9.80
C ILE A 245 -2.28 7.62 -10.01
N GLY A 246 -1.75 6.93 -9.00
CA GLY A 246 -1.55 5.48 -8.98
C GLY A 246 -2.75 4.72 -8.41
N ASP A 247 -2.48 3.49 -7.99
CA ASP A 247 -3.47 2.57 -7.41
C ASP A 247 -3.84 2.89 -5.96
N SER A 248 -2.88 3.45 -5.20
CA SER A 248 -2.99 3.60 -3.74
C SER A 248 -4.26 4.36 -3.28
N PRO A 249 -4.72 5.45 -3.93
CA PRO A 249 -5.94 6.13 -3.53
C PRO A 249 -7.21 5.53 -4.13
N LEU A 250 -7.09 4.55 -5.02
CA LEU A 250 -8.22 3.94 -5.72
C LEU A 250 -8.74 2.73 -4.94
N ILE A 251 -9.87 2.94 -4.26
CA ILE A 251 -10.54 1.88 -3.51
C ILE A 251 -10.91 0.71 -4.44
N GLY A 252 -10.46 -0.48 -4.07
CA GLY A 252 -10.58 -1.69 -4.86
C GLY A 252 -9.34 -2.02 -5.70
N ALA A 253 -8.50 -1.03 -6.02
CA ALA A 253 -7.21 -1.26 -6.69
C ALA A 253 -6.09 -1.45 -5.66
N GLY A 254 -5.58 -0.38 -5.06
CA GLY A 254 -4.48 -0.40 -4.09
C GLY A 254 -4.93 -0.70 -2.66
N THR A 255 -6.16 -0.38 -2.30
CA THR A 255 -6.70 -0.49 -0.94
C THR A 255 -8.11 -1.03 -0.97
N TYR A 256 -8.41 -2.02 -0.14
CA TYR A 256 -9.78 -2.49 0.05
C TYR A 256 -9.98 -3.11 1.43
N ALA A 257 -11.13 -2.88 2.03
CA ALA A 257 -11.57 -3.59 3.22
C ALA A 257 -13.07 -3.90 3.17
N CYS A 258 -13.46 -5.04 3.69
CA CYS A 258 -14.85 -5.45 3.82
C CYS A 258 -15.02 -6.36 5.04
N GLU A 259 -16.20 -6.94 5.22
CA GLU A 259 -16.49 -7.83 6.35
C GLU A 259 -15.60 -9.07 6.41
N VAL A 260 -15.01 -9.51 5.28
CA VAL A 260 -14.24 -10.75 5.23
C VAL A 260 -12.74 -10.55 5.26
N CYS A 261 -12.22 -9.39 4.75
CA CYS A 261 -10.79 -9.13 4.70
C CYS A 261 -10.45 -7.65 4.58
N GLY A 262 -9.17 -7.32 4.85
CA GLY A 262 -8.50 -6.07 4.50
C GLY A 262 -7.30 -6.35 3.63
N VAL A 263 -7.05 -5.53 2.58
CA VAL A 263 -5.99 -5.71 1.59
C VAL A 263 -5.32 -4.39 1.26
N SER A 264 -3.99 -4.37 1.17
CA SER A 264 -3.18 -3.25 0.69
C SER A 264 -2.16 -3.74 -0.32
N CYS A 265 -2.07 -3.07 -1.48
CA CYS A 265 -1.21 -3.44 -2.59
C CYS A 265 -0.06 -2.46 -2.78
N THR A 266 1.00 -2.92 -3.45
CA THR A 266 2.19 -2.14 -3.79
C THR A 266 2.85 -2.69 -5.05
N GLY A 267 3.47 -1.85 -5.87
CA GLY A 267 4.15 -2.23 -7.11
C GLY A 267 3.84 -1.30 -8.29
N GLU A 268 3.69 -1.87 -9.49
CA GLU A 268 3.28 -1.09 -10.66
C GLU A 268 1.81 -0.68 -10.56
N GLY A 269 1.57 0.59 -10.20
CA GLY A 269 0.22 1.12 -9.97
C GLY A 269 -0.74 0.89 -11.14
N GLU A 270 -0.27 1.05 -12.37
CA GLU A 270 -1.06 0.85 -13.58
C GLU A 270 -1.51 -0.62 -13.76
N ALA A 271 -0.67 -1.59 -13.40
CA ALA A 271 -1.04 -3.01 -13.41
C ALA A 271 -2.06 -3.32 -12.30
N ILE A 272 -1.83 -2.78 -11.10
CA ILE A 272 -2.73 -2.93 -9.95
C ILE A 272 -4.11 -2.34 -10.26
N ILE A 273 -4.17 -1.15 -10.90
CA ILE A 273 -5.41 -0.50 -11.34
C ILE A 273 -6.15 -1.41 -12.32
N ARG A 274 -5.48 -1.88 -13.38
CA ARG A 274 -6.12 -2.73 -14.40
C ARG A 274 -6.65 -4.04 -13.81
N GLY A 275 -5.92 -4.60 -12.83
CA GLY A 275 -6.29 -5.83 -12.15
C GLY A 275 -7.30 -5.67 -11.01
N THR A 276 -7.53 -4.42 -10.52
CA THR A 276 -8.35 -4.14 -9.32
C THR A 276 -8.01 -5.07 -8.15
N LEU A 277 -6.69 -5.23 -7.87
CA LEU A 277 -6.14 -6.35 -7.10
C LEU A 277 -6.73 -6.48 -5.70
N ALA A 278 -6.84 -5.38 -4.96
CA ALA A 278 -7.31 -5.44 -3.58
C ALA A 278 -8.75 -5.95 -3.50
N ARG A 279 -9.63 -5.52 -4.40
CA ARG A 279 -11.02 -6.02 -4.45
C ARG A 279 -11.10 -7.45 -4.98
N GLU A 280 -10.22 -7.84 -5.89
CA GLU A 280 -10.22 -9.21 -6.44
C GLU A 280 -9.92 -10.25 -5.37
N VAL A 281 -9.00 -9.98 -4.41
CA VAL A 281 -8.79 -10.87 -3.26
C VAL A 281 -10.09 -11.10 -2.50
N ALA A 282 -10.78 -10.04 -2.13
CA ALA A 282 -12.05 -10.13 -1.43
C ALA A 282 -13.12 -10.86 -2.28
N ALA A 283 -13.18 -10.59 -3.60
CA ALA A 283 -14.11 -11.25 -4.51
C ALA A 283 -13.88 -12.76 -4.60
N VAL A 284 -12.64 -13.18 -4.67
CA VAL A 284 -12.29 -14.61 -4.72
C VAL A 284 -12.65 -15.31 -3.40
N MET A 285 -12.46 -14.65 -2.26
CA MET A 285 -12.93 -15.17 -0.97
C MET A 285 -14.45 -15.26 -0.92
N GLU A 286 -15.16 -14.18 -1.30
CA GLU A 286 -16.61 -14.08 -1.23
C GLU A 286 -17.32 -15.03 -2.21
N TYR A 287 -16.86 -15.11 -3.47
CA TYR A 287 -17.58 -15.80 -4.54
C TYR A 287 -17.05 -17.21 -4.83
N LYS A 288 -15.77 -17.47 -4.58
CA LYS A 288 -15.18 -18.83 -4.74
C LYS A 288 -15.02 -19.57 -3.42
N GLY A 289 -15.17 -18.89 -2.28
CA GLY A 289 -15.02 -19.49 -0.96
C GLY A 289 -13.59 -19.92 -0.62
N LEU A 290 -12.57 -19.33 -1.28
CA LEU A 290 -11.17 -19.64 -0.98
C LEU A 290 -10.76 -19.03 0.38
N GLY A 291 -9.83 -19.69 1.08
CA GLY A 291 -9.16 -19.12 2.25
C GLY A 291 -8.27 -17.93 1.86
N LEU A 292 -7.83 -17.14 2.85
CA LEU A 292 -7.13 -15.90 2.62
C LEU A 292 -5.86 -16.08 1.76
N GLN A 293 -4.93 -16.96 2.16
CA GLN A 293 -3.69 -17.18 1.40
C GLN A 293 -3.97 -17.74 0.00
N GLN A 294 -4.93 -18.65 -0.15
CA GLN A 294 -5.32 -19.18 -1.46
C GLN A 294 -5.87 -18.07 -2.38
N ALA A 295 -6.62 -17.12 -1.83
CA ALA A 295 -7.14 -15.97 -2.59
C ALA A 295 -6.01 -15.03 -3.02
N VAL A 296 -5.05 -14.75 -2.13
CA VAL A 296 -3.84 -13.98 -2.43
C VAL A 296 -3.04 -14.64 -3.55
N ASP A 297 -2.73 -15.93 -3.42
CA ASP A 297 -1.96 -16.69 -4.42
C ASP A 297 -2.66 -16.70 -5.78
N PHE A 298 -3.99 -16.88 -5.77
CA PHE A 298 -4.79 -16.85 -6.99
C PHE A 298 -4.68 -15.49 -7.70
N VAL A 299 -4.80 -14.38 -6.96
CA VAL A 299 -4.77 -13.03 -7.52
C VAL A 299 -3.39 -12.69 -8.05
N VAL A 300 -2.33 -12.95 -7.27
CA VAL A 300 -0.94 -12.71 -7.69
C VAL A 300 -0.60 -13.48 -8.96
N LYS A 301 -1.03 -14.76 -9.03
CA LYS A 301 -0.74 -15.62 -10.20
C LYS A 301 -1.55 -15.29 -11.45
N HIS A 302 -2.81 -14.82 -11.30
CA HIS A 302 -3.73 -14.73 -12.44
C HIS A 302 -4.14 -13.31 -12.83
N ARG A 303 -3.77 -12.29 -12.04
CA ARG A 303 -4.13 -10.89 -12.28
C ARG A 303 -2.94 -9.97 -12.50
N LEU A 304 -1.75 -10.46 -12.25
CA LEU A 304 -0.52 -9.72 -12.45
C LEU A 304 0.34 -10.34 -13.55
N ASP A 305 0.92 -9.50 -14.37
CA ASP A 305 2.04 -9.88 -15.22
C ASP A 305 3.31 -10.03 -14.36
N GLU A 306 4.31 -10.78 -14.79
CA GLU A 306 5.53 -11.03 -14.03
C GLU A 306 6.22 -9.74 -13.55
N GLY A 307 6.72 -9.76 -12.33
CA GLY A 307 7.54 -8.71 -11.72
C GLY A 307 6.82 -7.42 -11.34
N LYS A 308 5.50 -7.41 -11.24
CA LYS A 308 4.71 -6.18 -11.19
C LYS A 308 4.32 -5.69 -9.80
N ALA A 309 4.00 -6.57 -8.84
CA ALA A 309 3.43 -6.14 -7.57
C ALA A 309 3.55 -7.16 -6.44
N GLY A 310 3.13 -6.71 -5.25
CA GLY A 310 2.85 -7.50 -4.07
C GLY A 310 1.66 -6.94 -3.29
N LEU A 311 1.18 -7.69 -2.33
CA LEU A 311 0.10 -7.28 -1.44
C LEU A 311 0.20 -7.96 -0.07
N ILE A 312 -0.40 -7.31 0.91
CA ILE A 312 -0.66 -7.88 2.23
C ILE A 312 -2.16 -7.96 2.48
N ALA A 313 -2.59 -8.95 3.25
CA ALA A 313 -3.99 -9.13 3.58
C ALA A 313 -4.19 -9.70 4.99
N VAL A 314 -5.34 -9.37 5.60
CA VAL A 314 -5.86 -10.01 6.83
C VAL A 314 -7.28 -10.49 6.60
N SER A 315 -7.69 -11.57 7.26
CA SER A 315 -9.08 -12.02 7.29
C SER A 315 -9.76 -11.64 8.61
N ASN A 316 -11.09 -11.63 8.61
CA ASN A 316 -11.88 -11.43 9.83
C ASN A 316 -11.73 -12.57 10.85
N SER A 317 -11.10 -13.67 10.49
CA SER A 317 -10.74 -14.77 11.38
C SER A 317 -9.36 -14.66 12.02
N GLY A 318 -8.63 -13.55 11.80
CA GLY A 318 -7.30 -13.31 12.38
C GLY A 318 -6.14 -13.91 11.60
N GLU A 319 -6.37 -14.35 10.35
CA GLU A 319 -5.31 -14.82 9.47
C GLU A 319 -4.57 -13.65 8.82
N VAL A 320 -3.28 -13.84 8.60
CA VAL A 320 -2.43 -12.94 7.80
C VAL A 320 -1.99 -13.67 6.54
N ALA A 321 -1.99 -12.97 5.42
CA ALA A 321 -1.42 -13.46 4.17
C ALA A 321 -0.66 -12.35 3.45
N TYR A 322 0.28 -12.75 2.63
CA TYR A 322 0.97 -11.88 1.68
C TYR A 322 1.34 -12.66 0.41
N GLY A 323 1.56 -11.94 -0.65
CA GLY A 323 2.03 -12.52 -1.90
C GLY A 323 2.64 -11.45 -2.79
N PHE A 324 3.66 -11.83 -3.56
CA PHE A 324 4.32 -10.97 -4.53
C PHE A 324 4.88 -11.80 -5.69
N ASN A 325 5.06 -11.18 -6.85
CA ASN A 325 5.61 -11.82 -8.04
C ASN A 325 6.88 -11.11 -8.55
N CYS A 326 7.60 -10.46 -7.65
CA CYS A 326 8.85 -9.74 -7.88
C CYS A 326 9.96 -10.30 -6.99
N ASN A 327 11.16 -9.71 -7.01
CA ASN A 327 12.33 -10.23 -6.28
C ASN A 327 12.18 -10.22 -4.76
N GLY A 328 11.43 -9.28 -4.21
CA GLY A 328 11.24 -9.14 -2.77
C GLY A 328 10.20 -8.09 -2.43
N MET A 329 9.74 -8.13 -1.17
CA MET A 329 8.75 -7.21 -0.62
C MET A 329 9.11 -6.90 0.83
N PHE A 330 9.26 -5.62 1.17
CA PHE A 330 9.39 -5.17 2.55
C PHE A 330 8.08 -5.40 3.28
N ARG A 331 8.07 -6.32 4.24
CA ARG A 331 6.85 -6.73 4.95
C ARG A 331 7.10 -7.07 6.40
N ALA A 332 6.10 -6.87 7.22
CA ALA A 332 6.05 -7.34 8.59
C ALA A 332 4.60 -7.71 8.96
N CYS A 333 4.43 -8.78 9.72
CA CYS A 333 3.11 -9.22 10.15
C CYS A 333 3.15 -9.87 11.51
N ALA A 334 2.01 -9.84 12.20
CA ALA A 334 1.81 -10.49 13.49
C ALA A 334 0.34 -10.83 13.72
N SER A 335 0.10 -11.81 14.57
CA SER A 335 -1.22 -12.21 15.05
C SER A 335 -1.23 -12.48 16.55
N GLN A 336 -2.42 -12.52 17.11
CA GLN A 336 -2.63 -12.64 18.56
C GLN A 336 -2.12 -13.96 19.13
N ASP A 337 -2.02 -15.03 18.32
CA ASP A 337 -1.50 -16.34 18.70
C ASP A 337 0.02 -16.39 18.91
N GLY A 338 0.72 -15.26 18.67
CA GLY A 338 2.14 -15.10 18.85
C GLY A 338 2.98 -15.23 17.58
N PHE A 339 2.34 -15.41 16.41
CA PHE A 339 3.05 -15.33 15.14
C PHE A 339 3.58 -13.91 14.91
N MET A 340 4.84 -13.81 14.48
CA MET A 340 5.48 -12.55 14.07
C MET A 340 6.55 -12.81 13.02
N GLU A 341 6.51 -12.09 11.93
CA GLU A 341 7.49 -12.16 10.84
C GLU A 341 7.87 -10.76 10.36
N VAL A 342 9.15 -10.56 10.04
CA VAL A 342 9.65 -9.38 9.31
C VAL A 342 10.55 -9.89 8.19
N GLY A 343 10.20 -9.59 6.95
CA GLY A 343 10.86 -10.16 5.78
C GLY A 343 11.03 -9.18 4.64
N ILE A 344 11.92 -9.55 3.70
CA ILE A 344 12.14 -8.85 2.43
C ILE A 344 12.09 -9.86 1.28
N TRP A 345 12.85 -10.92 1.39
CA TRP A 345 13.00 -11.97 0.38
C TRP A 345 12.02 -13.13 0.62
N GLU A 346 11.89 -14.05 -0.36
CA GLU A 346 11.20 -15.34 -0.18
C GLU A 346 11.90 -16.22 0.86
#